data_9f2cd7eca6e291862d08ec1f6f458ad6
#
_entry.id   9f2cd7eca6e291862d08ec1f6f458ad6
#
_cell.length_a   1.000
_cell.length_b   1.000
_cell.length_c   1.000
_cell.angle_alpha   90.00
_cell.angle_beta   90.00
_cell.angle_gamma   90.00
#
_symmetry.space_group_name_H-M   'P 1'
#
loop_
_entity.id
_entity.type
_entity.pdbx_description
1 polymer ?
#
loop_
_entity_poly.entity_id
_entity_poly.type
_entity_poly.pdbx_seq_one_letter_code
_entity_poly.pdbx_strand_id
1 'polypeptide(L)'
;MTMPHRAELVFVTDHADVVSKTLSPELAERIPRTSVSVRAGQGEVVIAVEAHDLASLRAALNSYIRWSNLADETAEEVGDS
;
A
#
# COMPACT_ATOMS: atom_id res chain seq x y z
N MET A 1 -3.60 10.82 17.76
CA MET A 1 -3.99 12.06 17.07
C MET A 1 -4.08 11.83 15.58
N THR A 2 -5.20 12.24 14.97
CA THR A 2 -5.43 12.02 13.55
C THR A 2 -4.69 13.08 12.73
N MET A 3 -3.99 12.64 11.69
CA MET A 3 -3.34 13.57 10.78
C MET A 3 -4.37 14.22 9.87
N PRO A 4 -4.14 15.48 9.42
CA PRO A 4 -5.16 16.23 8.69
C PRO A 4 -5.47 15.74 7.28
N HIS A 5 -4.56 15.00 6.66
CA HIS A 5 -4.75 14.50 5.30
C HIS A 5 -4.85 12.98 5.30
N ARG A 6 -5.89 12.46 4.66
CA ARG A 6 -6.13 11.01 4.58
C ARG A 6 -6.53 10.62 3.18
N ALA A 7 -6.14 9.40 2.81
CA ALA A 7 -6.61 8.78 1.58
C ALA A 7 -6.68 7.27 1.77
N GLU A 8 -7.51 6.64 0.97
CA GLU A 8 -7.62 5.20 0.96
C GLU A 8 -7.43 4.72 -0.48
N LEU A 9 -6.57 3.74 -0.65
CA LEU A 9 -6.28 3.14 -1.94
C LEU A 9 -6.78 1.72 -1.92
N VAL A 10 -7.60 1.35 -2.90
CA VAL A 10 -8.06 -0.03 -3.04
C VAL A 10 -7.39 -0.61 -4.27
N PHE A 11 -6.59 -1.65 -4.07
CA PHE A 11 -5.87 -2.32 -5.14
C PHE A 11 -6.52 -3.68 -5.39
N VAL A 12 -7.12 -3.85 -6.57
CA VAL A 12 -7.80 -5.08 -6.94
C VAL A 12 -6.79 -6.08 -7.50
N THR A 13 -6.71 -7.26 -6.90
CA THR A 13 -5.74 -8.26 -7.30
C THR A 13 -6.20 -9.67 -6.87
N ASP A 14 -5.83 -10.67 -7.67
CA ASP A 14 -6.05 -12.07 -7.31
C ASP A 14 -5.01 -12.57 -6.31
N HIS A 15 -4.01 -11.76 -6.01
CA HIS A 15 -2.91 -12.10 -5.11
C HIS A 15 -2.90 -11.25 -3.84
N ALA A 16 -4.09 -10.97 -3.29
CA ALA A 16 -4.23 -10.06 -2.16
C ALA A 16 -3.36 -10.43 -0.95
N ASP A 17 -3.27 -11.72 -0.63
CA ASP A 17 -2.47 -12.17 0.50
C ASP A 17 -0.98 -11.88 0.31
N VAL A 18 -0.47 -12.17 -0.88
CA VAL A 18 0.95 -11.96 -1.18
C VAL A 18 1.26 -10.46 -1.22
N VAL A 19 0.40 -9.70 -1.90
CA VAL A 19 0.60 -8.25 -2.02
C VAL A 19 0.58 -7.60 -0.64
N SER A 20 -0.39 -7.94 0.20
CA SER A 20 -0.50 -7.33 1.52
C SER A 20 0.71 -7.63 2.42
N LYS A 21 1.25 -8.84 2.32
CA LYS A 21 2.44 -9.23 3.08
C LYS A 21 3.69 -8.51 2.59
N THR A 22 3.79 -8.32 1.28
CA THR A 22 4.92 -7.63 0.67
C THR A 22 4.93 -6.16 1.05
N LEU A 23 3.75 -5.56 1.19
CA LEU A 23 3.61 -4.16 1.63
C LEU A 23 3.69 -4.07 3.16
N SER A 24 4.84 -4.46 3.70
CA SER A 24 5.05 -4.53 5.13
C SER A 24 5.10 -3.14 5.78
N PRO A 25 4.89 -3.08 7.11
CA PRO A 25 5.03 -1.81 7.84
C PRO A 25 6.38 -1.13 7.67
N GLU A 26 7.42 -1.90 7.38
CA GLU A 26 8.76 -1.36 7.17
C GLU A 26 8.83 -0.38 6.00
N LEU A 27 8.01 -0.60 4.97
CA LEU A 27 7.95 0.30 3.83
C LEU A 27 7.36 1.66 4.23
N ALA A 28 6.41 1.65 5.16
CA ALA A 28 5.79 2.88 5.64
C ALA A 28 6.79 3.77 6.37
N GLU A 29 7.77 3.17 7.05
CA GLU A 29 8.79 3.90 7.78
C GLU A 29 9.70 4.71 6.87
N ARG A 30 9.74 4.38 5.59
CA ARG A 30 10.56 5.10 4.61
C ARG A 30 9.92 6.40 4.15
N ILE A 31 8.66 6.61 4.48
CA ILE A 31 7.93 7.80 4.08
C ILE A 31 7.67 8.64 5.33
N PRO A 32 8.39 9.77 5.49
CA PRO A 32 8.24 10.59 6.69
C PRO A 32 6.88 11.24 6.76
N ARG A 33 6.44 11.53 7.99
CA ARG A 33 5.23 12.29 8.26
C ARG A 33 3.94 11.61 7.79
N THR A 34 3.98 10.27 7.69
CA THR A 34 2.83 9.48 7.28
C THR A 34 2.58 8.32 8.22
N SER A 35 1.34 7.85 8.22
CA SER A 35 0.94 6.62 8.90
C SER A 35 0.16 5.80 7.89
N VAL A 36 0.48 4.52 7.77
CA VAL A 36 -0.11 3.65 6.76
C VAL A 36 -0.59 2.35 7.40
N SER A 37 -1.77 1.90 7.00
CA SER A 37 -2.25 0.57 7.34
C SER A 37 -2.60 -0.17 6.05
N VAL A 38 -2.32 -1.47 6.03
CA VAL A 38 -2.57 -2.33 4.88
C VAL A 38 -3.44 -3.50 5.34
N ARG A 39 -4.50 -3.77 4.61
CA ARG A 39 -5.44 -4.83 4.95
C ARG A 39 -5.81 -5.61 3.68
N ALA A 40 -5.71 -6.95 3.74
CA ALA A 40 -6.15 -7.80 2.65
C ALA A 40 -7.64 -8.13 2.80
N GLY A 41 -8.37 -8.04 1.70
CA GLY A 41 -9.75 -8.49 1.61
C GLY A 41 -9.84 -9.59 0.56
N GLN A 42 -11.06 -9.90 0.15
CA GLN A 42 -11.27 -10.86 -0.93
C GLN A 42 -11.09 -10.16 -2.27
N GLY A 43 -10.00 -10.50 -2.96
CA GLY A 43 -9.70 -9.93 -4.27
C GLY A 43 -9.23 -8.49 -4.22
N GLU A 44 -8.83 -8.00 -3.05
CA GLU A 44 -8.38 -6.62 -2.94
C GLU A 44 -7.46 -6.40 -1.75
N VAL A 45 -6.65 -5.35 -1.84
CA VAL A 45 -5.83 -4.87 -0.75
C VAL A 45 -6.21 -3.41 -0.51
N VAL A 46 -6.55 -3.08 0.73
CA VAL A 46 -6.92 -1.73 1.12
C VAL A 46 -5.77 -1.08 1.86
N ILE A 47 -5.31 0.06 1.36
CA ILE A 47 -4.20 0.79 1.92
C ILE A 47 -4.70 2.15 2.39
N ALA A 48 -4.73 2.35 3.70
CA ALA A 48 -5.17 3.62 4.27
C ALA A 48 -3.96 4.44 4.66
N VAL A 49 -3.88 5.67 4.17
CA VAL A 49 -2.75 6.57 4.39
C VAL A 49 -3.21 7.84 5.07
N GLU A 50 -2.51 8.23 6.12
CA GLU A 50 -2.68 9.52 6.76
C GLU A 50 -1.37 10.28 6.70
N ALA A 51 -1.41 11.58 6.51
CA ALA A 51 -0.20 12.39 6.42
C ALA A 51 -0.38 13.78 7.04
N HIS A 52 0.74 14.37 7.47
CA HIS A 52 0.73 15.71 8.05
C HIS A 52 0.52 16.79 7.00
N ASP A 53 0.93 16.54 5.77
CA ASP A 53 0.81 17.51 4.67
C ASP A 53 0.47 16.80 3.37
N LEU A 54 0.02 17.59 2.40
CA LEU A 54 -0.43 17.05 1.12
C LEU A 54 0.71 16.43 0.30
N ALA A 55 1.89 17.03 0.36
CA ALA A 55 3.06 16.49 -0.37
C ALA A 55 3.44 15.11 0.13
N SER A 56 3.42 14.90 1.45
CA SER A 56 3.69 13.58 2.04
C SER A 56 2.62 12.57 1.66
N LEU A 57 1.35 13.00 1.63
CA LEU A 57 0.27 12.12 1.21
C LEU A 57 0.45 11.65 -0.23
N ARG A 58 0.77 12.57 -1.14
CA ARG A 58 1.02 12.24 -2.54
C ARG A 58 2.19 11.28 -2.70
N ALA A 59 3.28 11.56 -1.98
CA ALA A 59 4.46 10.71 -2.03
C ALA A 59 4.13 9.28 -1.57
N ALA A 60 3.38 9.16 -0.50
CA ALA A 60 2.97 7.85 0.03
C ALA A 60 2.08 7.11 -0.97
N LEU A 61 1.08 7.78 -1.52
CA LEU A 61 0.18 7.15 -2.49
C LEU A 61 0.93 6.67 -3.73
N ASN A 62 1.81 7.51 -4.27
CA ASN A 62 2.62 7.14 -5.43
C ASN A 62 3.50 5.93 -5.16
N SER A 63 4.13 5.90 -3.98
CA SER A 63 4.99 4.79 -3.59
C SER A 63 4.20 3.50 -3.43
N TYR A 64 3.05 3.55 -2.76
CA TYR A 64 2.25 2.35 -2.55
C TYR A 64 1.61 1.84 -3.83
N ILE A 65 1.25 2.70 -4.76
CA ILE A 65 0.76 2.28 -6.08
C ILE A 65 1.86 1.50 -6.80
N ARG A 66 3.07 2.04 -6.80
CA ARG A 66 4.22 1.40 -7.46
C ARG A 66 4.55 0.06 -6.82
N TRP A 67 4.65 0.03 -5.49
CA TRP A 67 4.99 -1.18 -4.75
C TRP A 67 3.91 -2.25 -4.90
N SER A 68 2.63 -1.86 -4.92
CA SER A 68 1.52 -2.78 -5.11
C SER A 68 1.59 -3.44 -6.49
N ASN A 69 1.88 -2.66 -7.53
CA ASN A 69 2.03 -3.21 -8.88
C ASN A 69 3.21 -4.18 -8.97
N LEU A 70 4.34 -3.84 -8.36
CA LEU A 70 5.51 -4.72 -8.34
C LEU A 70 5.22 -6.01 -7.59
N ALA A 71 4.57 -5.92 -6.45
CA ALA A 71 4.23 -7.10 -5.65
C ALA A 71 3.28 -8.02 -6.41
N ASP A 72 2.30 -7.43 -7.11
CA ASP A 72 1.33 -8.18 -7.88
C ASP A 72 1.98 -8.91 -9.07
N GLU A 73 2.86 -8.22 -9.80
CA GLU A 73 3.61 -8.81 -10.91
C GLU A 73 4.49 -9.97 -10.43
N THR A 74 5.17 -9.79 -9.31
CA THR A 74 6.02 -10.82 -8.73
C THR A 74 5.19 -12.03 -8.31
N ALA A 75 4.03 -11.81 -7.71
CA ALA A 75 3.13 -12.89 -7.32
C ALA A 75 2.63 -13.67 -8.52
N GLU A 76 2.32 -12.99 -9.64
CA GLU A 76 1.90 -13.65 -10.87
C GLU A 76 2.99 -14.55 -11.43
N GLU A 77 4.23 -14.09 -11.47
CA GLU A 77 5.35 -14.88 -11.97
C GLU A 77 5.55 -16.15 -11.13
N VAL A 78 5.46 -16.03 -9.82
CA VAL A 78 5.62 -17.19 -8.92
C VAL A 78 4.42 -18.13 -9.05
N GLY A 79 3.23 -17.57 -9.22
CA GLY A 79 2.01 -18.36 -9.32
C GLY A 79 1.89 -19.17 -10.59
N ASP A 80 2.58 -18.76 -11.66
CA ASP A 80 2.54 -19.43 -12.96
C ASP A 80 3.50 -20.62 -13.06
N SER A 81 4.30 -20.84 -12.07
CA SER A 81 5.29 -21.92 -12.10
C SER A 81 4.76 -23.29 -11.66
#